data_c96198e0cd53c6da368b0ae49caadaf6
#
_entry.id   c96198e0cd53c6da368b0ae49caadaf6
#
_cell.length_a   1.000
_cell.length_b   1.000
_cell.length_c   1.000
_cell.angle_alpha   90.00
_cell.angle_beta   90.00
_cell.angle_gamma   90.00
#
_symmetry.space_group_name_H-M   'P 1'
#
loop_
_entity.id
_entity.type
_entity.pdbx_description
1 polymer ?
#
loop_
_entity_poly.entity_id
_entity_poly.type
_entity_poly.pdbx_seq_one_letter_code
_entity_poly.pdbx_strand_id
1 'polypeptide(L)'
;MSTKDFVNYKDRGVALYPDEEFDIHGCYTGIGLPQGDKLALFYTGNRFEDGTPVQTQVLAYMDTQGKVEKKGIVVPHDASEYTCEFRDPVIFERGETPFMLVGAQGHDEKGKLALYKGETLESYQYLGNVDIGGDDFGFMWECPNYYEQDDKGILIFSPQGVTSESKYDLKNVFSVVYMVGKPIDTHELSFDNSGYIELDKGFDFYAPQIYLDEQGRRIMYAWLVILKVRTQRIKIIGRI
;
A
#
# COMPACT_ATOMS: atom_id res chain seq x y z
N MET A 1 -4.34 9.32 -15.18
CA MET A 1 -3.35 9.98 -16.07
C MET A 1 -2.58 8.93 -16.85
N SER A 2 -2.03 9.24 -18.03
CA SER A 2 -1.14 8.35 -18.79
C SER A 2 0.09 9.13 -19.26
N THR A 3 1.24 8.45 -19.36
CA THR A 3 2.50 9.01 -19.82
C THR A 3 3.24 7.99 -20.70
N LYS A 4 4.16 8.48 -21.54
CA LYS A 4 5.09 7.65 -22.33
C LYS A 4 6.55 7.88 -21.93
N ASP A 5 6.83 8.94 -21.18
CA ASP A 5 8.17 9.42 -20.87
C ASP A 5 8.36 9.78 -19.40
N PHE A 6 7.33 9.58 -18.56
CA PHE A 6 7.29 9.93 -17.12
C PHE A 6 7.49 11.42 -16.81
N VAL A 7 7.44 12.27 -17.82
CA VAL A 7 7.57 13.73 -17.73
C VAL A 7 6.28 14.41 -18.15
N ASN A 8 5.75 13.99 -19.31
CA ASN A 8 4.53 14.55 -19.86
C ASN A 8 3.34 13.64 -19.58
N TYR A 9 2.34 14.15 -18.88
CA TYR A 9 1.16 13.39 -18.47
C TYR A 9 -0.08 13.91 -19.21
N LYS A 10 -0.88 12.97 -19.70
CA LYS A 10 -2.22 13.25 -20.24
C LYS A 10 -3.27 12.88 -19.21
N ASP A 11 -4.14 13.81 -18.88
CA ASP A 11 -5.32 13.51 -18.07
C ASP A 11 -6.27 12.58 -18.84
N ARG A 12 -6.72 11.52 -18.17
CA ARG A 12 -7.67 10.53 -18.69
C ARG A 12 -9.00 10.53 -17.93
N GLY A 13 -9.16 11.46 -17.00
CA GLY A 13 -10.31 11.51 -16.10
C GLY A 13 -10.18 10.58 -14.92
N VAL A 14 -11.26 10.45 -14.18
CA VAL A 14 -11.38 9.57 -12.99
C VAL A 14 -11.65 8.14 -13.46
N ALA A 15 -10.90 7.19 -12.94
CA ALA A 15 -11.05 5.77 -13.26
C ALA A 15 -12.02 5.06 -12.30
N LEU A 16 -11.91 5.33 -11.00
CA LEU A 16 -12.76 4.72 -9.97
C LEU A 16 -13.59 5.82 -9.29
N TYR A 17 -14.90 5.63 -9.24
CA TYR A 17 -15.81 6.48 -8.49
C TYR A 17 -16.30 5.72 -7.26
N PRO A 18 -16.53 6.39 -6.12
CA PRO A 18 -17.12 5.78 -4.94
C PRO A 18 -18.64 5.71 -5.11
N ASP A 19 -19.14 4.72 -5.85
CA ASP A 19 -20.53 4.57 -6.27
C ASP A 19 -21.17 3.22 -5.87
N GLU A 20 -20.41 2.37 -5.18
CA GLU A 20 -20.90 1.12 -4.62
C GLU A 20 -20.97 1.20 -3.07
N GLU A 21 -21.79 0.37 -2.45
CA GLU A 21 -21.96 0.38 -1.00
C GLU A 21 -20.64 0.22 -0.25
N PHE A 22 -19.74 -0.63 -0.75
CA PHE A 22 -18.46 -0.92 -0.09
C PHE A 22 -17.42 0.19 -0.23
N ASP A 23 -17.62 1.16 -1.12
CA ASP A 23 -16.68 2.27 -1.32
C ASP A 23 -17.35 3.66 -1.35
N ILE A 24 -18.59 3.76 -0.93
CA ILE A 24 -19.40 4.98 -1.05
C ILE A 24 -18.76 6.21 -0.40
N HIS A 25 -17.84 6.04 0.53
CA HIS A 25 -17.13 7.13 1.20
C HIS A 25 -15.66 7.24 0.75
N GLY A 26 -15.23 6.46 -0.25
CA GLY A 26 -13.93 6.63 -0.90
C GLY A 26 -13.34 5.37 -1.48
N CYS A 27 -12.67 5.54 -2.62
CA CYS A 27 -11.73 4.57 -3.19
C CYS A 27 -10.33 5.00 -2.74
N TYR A 28 -9.72 4.23 -1.83
CA TYR A 28 -8.40 4.53 -1.27
C TYR A 28 -7.31 3.84 -2.08
N THR A 29 -6.08 3.94 -1.62
CA THR A 29 -4.89 3.40 -2.28
C THR A 29 -4.97 1.92 -2.60
N GLY A 30 -4.24 1.52 -3.63
CA GLY A 30 -4.12 0.14 -4.06
C GLY A 30 -3.11 -0.01 -5.19
N ILE A 31 -3.20 -1.12 -5.92
CA ILE A 31 -2.25 -1.48 -6.99
C ILE A 31 -2.98 -1.90 -8.26
N GLY A 32 -2.33 -1.65 -9.41
CA GLY A 32 -2.74 -2.19 -10.70
C GLY A 32 -1.85 -3.35 -11.13
N LEU A 33 -2.45 -4.47 -11.52
CA LEU A 33 -1.77 -5.66 -12.00
C LEU A 33 -2.22 -5.96 -13.44
N PRO A 34 -1.30 -5.99 -14.44
CA PRO A 34 -1.64 -6.35 -15.81
C PRO A 34 -2.19 -7.78 -15.91
N GLN A 35 -3.33 -7.94 -16.58
CA GLN A 35 -4.00 -9.23 -16.81
C GLN A 35 -4.43 -9.34 -18.27
N GLY A 36 -3.52 -9.79 -19.13
CA GLY A 36 -3.76 -9.86 -20.58
C GLY A 36 -4.03 -8.47 -21.15
N ASP A 37 -5.23 -8.25 -21.67
CA ASP A 37 -5.70 -6.99 -22.24
C ASP A 37 -6.39 -6.07 -21.21
N LYS A 38 -6.42 -6.46 -19.94
CA LYS A 38 -7.02 -5.70 -18.84
C LYS A 38 -6.00 -5.34 -17.77
N LEU A 39 -6.36 -4.39 -16.94
CA LEU A 39 -5.66 -4.09 -15.70
C LEU A 39 -6.55 -4.46 -14.52
N ALA A 40 -6.12 -5.41 -13.70
CA ALA A 40 -6.75 -5.67 -12.42
C ALA A 40 -6.36 -4.56 -11.44
N LEU A 41 -7.35 -3.88 -10.88
CA LEU A 41 -7.20 -2.81 -9.92
C LEU A 41 -7.63 -3.35 -8.56
N PHE A 42 -6.67 -3.50 -7.64
CA PHE A 42 -6.95 -3.76 -6.24
C PHE A 42 -6.88 -2.44 -5.49
N TYR A 43 -7.88 -2.15 -4.68
CA TYR A 43 -7.94 -0.91 -3.92
C TYR A 43 -8.73 -1.11 -2.62
N THR A 44 -8.60 -0.18 -1.70
CA THR A 44 -9.41 -0.19 -0.48
C THR A 44 -10.70 0.58 -0.71
N GLY A 45 -11.82 -0.11 -0.62
CA GLY A 45 -13.14 0.49 -0.50
C GLY A 45 -13.38 0.95 0.94
N ASN A 46 -13.79 2.20 1.11
CA ASN A 46 -14.09 2.77 2.41
C ASN A 46 -15.55 3.15 2.52
N ARG A 47 -16.19 2.71 3.59
CA ARG A 47 -17.53 3.13 4.00
C ARG A 47 -17.57 3.42 5.49
N PHE A 48 -18.60 4.09 5.96
CA PHE A 48 -18.82 4.28 7.39
C PHE A 48 -20.04 3.49 7.84
N GLU A 49 -19.91 2.77 8.94
CA GLU A 49 -21.00 2.16 9.69
C GLU A 49 -21.04 2.80 11.08
N ASP A 50 -22.15 3.43 11.43
CA ASP A 50 -22.33 4.13 12.70
C ASP A 50 -21.18 5.09 13.06
N GLY A 51 -20.64 5.78 12.04
CA GLY A 51 -19.54 6.73 12.19
C GLY A 51 -18.14 6.11 12.26
N THR A 52 -18.03 4.77 12.20
CA THR A 52 -16.76 4.05 12.19
C THR A 52 -16.40 3.64 10.75
N PRO A 53 -15.16 3.88 10.28
CA PRO A 53 -14.73 3.39 8.99
C PRO A 53 -14.74 1.85 8.92
N VAL A 54 -15.22 1.30 7.82
CA VAL A 54 -15.09 -0.10 7.45
C VAL A 54 -14.35 -0.15 6.14
N GLN A 55 -13.14 -0.69 6.15
CA GLN A 55 -12.22 -0.75 5.03
C GLN A 55 -12.11 -2.18 4.51
N THR A 56 -12.40 -2.38 3.24
CA THR A 56 -12.38 -3.69 2.59
C THR A 56 -11.49 -3.65 1.36
N GLN A 57 -10.88 -4.77 0.96
CA GLN A 57 -10.10 -4.79 -0.27
C GLN A 57 -10.99 -5.24 -1.42
N VAL A 58 -10.96 -4.47 -2.48
CA VAL A 58 -11.87 -4.57 -3.63
C VAL A 58 -11.08 -4.83 -4.89
N LEU A 59 -11.66 -5.62 -5.80
CA LEU A 59 -11.15 -5.85 -7.15
C LEU A 59 -12.05 -5.16 -8.17
N ALA A 60 -11.43 -4.50 -9.14
CA ALA A 60 -12.05 -4.03 -10.37
C ALA A 60 -11.15 -4.35 -11.57
N TYR A 61 -11.73 -4.43 -12.76
CA TYR A 61 -10.97 -4.55 -14.00
C TYR A 61 -11.16 -3.32 -14.87
N MET A 62 -10.06 -2.80 -15.39
CA MET A 62 -10.06 -1.72 -16.38
C MET A 62 -9.66 -2.28 -17.74
N ASP A 63 -10.44 -2.01 -18.77
CA ASP A 63 -10.14 -2.39 -20.14
C ASP A 63 -9.18 -1.38 -20.83
N THR A 64 -8.76 -1.69 -22.06
CA THR A 64 -7.89 -0.85 -22.87
C THR A 64 -8.50 0.52 -23.26
N GLN A 65 -9.80 0.68 -23.12
CA GLN A 65 -10.52 1.93 -23.37
C GLN A 65 -10.65 2.78 -22.09
N GLY A 66 -10.25 2.22 -20.94
CA GLY A 66 -10.32 2.87 -19.62
C GLY A 66 -11.68 2.69 -18.93
N LYS A 67 -12.53 1.79 -19.44
CA LYS A 67 -13.78 1.44 -18.77
C LYS A 67 -13.48 0.52 -17.60
N VAL A 68 -13.99 0.85 -16.42
CA VAL A 68 -13.82 0.06 -15.20
C VAL A 68 -15.10 -0.72 -14.88
N GLU A 69 -14.92 -1.97 -14.49
CA GLU A 69 -15.94 -2.87 -13.98
C GLU A 69 -15.54 -3.35 -12.59
N LYS A 70 -16.24 -2.93 -11.55
CA LYS A 70 -16.03 -3.40 -10.19
C LYS A 70 -16.54 -4.84 -10.04
N LYS A 71 -15.73 -5.69 -9.41
CA LYS A 71 -16.08 -7.09 -9.12
C LYS A 71 -16.59 -7.27 -7.69
N GLY A 72 -16.21 -6.37 -6.80
CA GLY A 72 -16.63 -6.38 -5.41
C GLY A 72 -15.50 -6.67 -4.43
N ILE A 73 -15.89 -6.96 -3.21
CA ILE A 73 -14.97 -7.22 -2.10
C ILE A 73 -14.30 -8.59 -2.30
N VAL A 74 -12.98 -8.62 -2.28
CA VAL A 74 -12.17 -9.85 -2.32
C VAL A 74 -11.56 -10.18 -0.95
N VAL A 75 -11.37 -9.16 -0.08
CA VAL A 75 -10.99 -9.33 1.31
C VAL A 75 -11.86 -8.42 2.18
N PRO A 76 -12.78 -8.98 2.97
CA PRO A 76 -13.60 -8.21 3.90
C PRO A 76 -12.75 -7.70 5.07
N HIS A 77 -13.23 -6.66 5.75
CA HIS A 77 -12.68 -6.22 7.02
C HIS A 77 -12.93 -7.27 8.10
N ASP A 78 -11.87 -7.67 8.80
CA ASP A 78 -11.98 -8.56 9.96
C ASP A 78 -11.82 -7.74 11.25
N ALA A 79 -12.95 -7.35 11.83
CA ALA A 79 -12.98 -6.58 13.07
C ALA A 79 -12.55 -7.37 14.31
N SER A 80 -12.36 -8.70 14.22
CA SER A 80 -11.82 -9.50 15.31
C SER A 80 -10.29 -9.44 15.39
N GLU A 81 -9.62 -9.18 14.25
CA GLU A 81 -8.17 -9.10 14.12
C GLU A 81 -7.65 -7.65 14.11
N TYR A 82 -8.41 -6.72 13.50
CA TYR A 82 -7.94 -5.38 13.22
C TYR A 82 -8.91 -4.30 13.70
N THR A 83 -8.36 -3.13 14.01
CA THR A 83 -9.15 -1.90 14.19
C THR A 83 -9.77 -1.46 12.84
N CYS A 84 -10.35 -0.27 12.77
CA CYS A 84 -10.85 0.28 11.50
C CYS A 84 -9.73 0.61 10.48
N GLU A 85 -8.47 0.52 10.86
CA GLU A 85 -7.30 0.80 10.01
C GLU A 85 -6.87 -0.49 9.30
N PHE A 86 -7.36 -0.69 8.06
CA PHE A 86 -7.12 -1.90 7.25
C PHE A 86 -7.16 -1.57 5.76
N ARG A 87 -6.02 -1.20 5.15
CA ARG A 87 -5.98 -0.61 3.80
C ARG A 87 -4.71 -0.86 3.01
N ASP A 88 -4.70 -0.36 1.77
CA ASP A 88 -3.57 -0.27 0.86
C ASP A 88 -3.07 -1.67 0.41
N PRO A 89 -3.91 -2.46 -0.29
CA PRO A 89 -3.52 -3.79 -0.72
C PRO A 89 -2.41 -3.72 -1.76
N VAL A 90 -1.42 -4.61 -1.65
CA VAL A 90 -0.41 -4.87 -2.68
C VAL A 90 -0.44 -6.35 -3.05
N ILE A 91 -0.30 -6.64 -4.34
CA ILE A 91 -0.25 -8.00 -4.86
C ILE A 91 1.18 -8.34 -5.28
N PHE A 92 1.64 -9.52 -4.91
CA PHE A 92 2.81 -10.15 -5.49
C PHE A 92 2.49 -11.60 -5.86
N GLU A 93 3.23 -12.15 -6.80
CA GLU A 93 2.96 -13.49 -7.34
C GLU A 93 4.18 -14.39 -7.18
N ARG A 94 3.94 -15.64 -6.85
CA ARG A 94 4.92 -16.74 -6.89
C ARG A 94 4.43 -17.83 -7.81
N GLY A 95 4.99 -17.87 -9.02
CA GLY A 95 4.40 -18.63 -10.10
C GLY A 95 3.02 -18.09 -10.46
N GLU A 96 2.02 -18.95 -10.43
CA GLU A 96 0.61 -18.57 -10.71
C GLU A 96 -0.19 -18.22 -9.43
N THR A 97 0.45 -18.28 -8.26
CA THR A 97 -0.23 -18.04 -6.99
C THR A 97 -0.12 -16.56 -6.60
N PRO A 98 -1.23 -15.81 -6.56
CA PRO A 98 -1.23 -14.44 -6.06
C PRO A 98 -1.23 -14.43 -4.53
N PHE A 99 -0.48 -13.50 -3.97
CA PHE A 99 -0.51 -13.15 -2.55
C PHE A 99 -0.86 -11.68 -2.41
N MET A 100 -1.58 -11.35 -1.36
CA MET A 100 -1.93 -9.97 -1.02
C MET A 100 -1.38 -9.62 0.35
N LEU A 101 -0.67 -8.50 0.45
CA LEU A 101 -0.36 -7.85 1.71
C LEU A 101 -1.27 -6.64 1.88
N VAL A 102 -1.79 -6.46 3.09
CA VAL A 102 -2.62 -5.31 3.47
C VAL A 102 -2.04 -4.67 4.71
N GLY A 103 -1.88 -3.36 4.69
CA GLY A 103 -1.51 -2.59 5.87
C GLY A 103 -2.65 -2.57 6.88
N ALA A 104 -2.34 -2.76 8.16
CA ALA A 104 -3.34 -2.85 9.20
C ALA A 104 -2.84 -2.31 10.55
N GLN A 105 -3.79 -2.06 11.45
CA GLN A 105 -3.55 -1.85 12.87
C GLN A 105 -4.23 -2.96 13.67
N GLY A 106 -3.44 -3.66 14.50
CA GLY A 106 -4.00 -4.61 15.45
C GLY A 106 -4.68 -3.93 16.65
N HIS A 107 -5.48 -4.69 17.40
CA HIS A 107 -6.10 -4.19 18.64
C HIS A 107 -5.09 -3.88 19.75
N ASP A 108 -3.84 -4.33 19.58
CA ASP A 108 -2.69 -3.96 20.42
C ASP A 108 -2.11 -2.57 20.06
N GLU A 109 -2.81 -1.82 19.20
CA GLU A 109 -2.37 -0.50 18.68
C GLU A 109 -1.03 -0.53 17.95
N LYS A 110 -0.66 -1.68 17.36
CA LYS A 110 0.56 -1.85 16.58
C LYS A 110 0.25 -2.05 15.11
N GLY A 111 1.16 -1.52 14.26
CA GLY A 111 1.13 -1.76 12.82
C GLY A 111 1.31 -3.25 12.48
N LYS A 112 0.60 -3.72 11.47
CA LYS A 112 0.61 -5.10 11.01
C LYS A 112 0.67 -5.13 9.47
N LEU A 113 1.15 -6.25 8.94
CA LEU A 113 1.01 -6.64 7.53
C LEU A 113 0.20 -7.93 7.47
N ALA A 114 -1.06 -7.82 7.12
CA ALA A 114 -1.92 -8.97 6.90
C ALA A 114 -1.57 -9.65 5.58
N LEU A 115 -1.28 -10.95 5.61
CA LEU A 115 -0.96 -11.75 4.44
C LEU A 115 -2.12 -12.67 4.08
N TYR A 116 -2.47 -12.63 2.81
CA TYR A 116 -3.48 -13.49 2.19
C TYR A 116 -2.87 -14.27 1.04
N LYS A 117 -3.35 -15.50 0.83
CA LYS A 117 -3.03 -16.32 -0.33
C LYS A 117 -4.27 -16.44 -1.22
N GLY A 118 -4.14 -16.11 -2.49
CA GLY A 118 -5.20 -16.27 -3.48
C GLY A 118 -5.17 -17.63 -4.15
N GLU A 119 -6.34 -18.21 -4.35
CA GLU A 119 -6.53 -19.27 -5.35
C GLU A 119 -6.65 -18.67 -6.75
N THR A 120 -7.24 -17.50 -6.82
CA THR A 120 -7.36 -16.62 -7.98
C THR A 120 -7.22 -15.16 -7.54
N LEU A 121 -7.31 -14.22 -8.47
CA LEU A 121 -7.36 -12.78 -8.13
C LEU A 121 -8.67 -12.36 -7.42
N GLU A 122 -9.70 -13.21 -7.44
CA GLU A 122 -11.03 -12.93 -6.87
C GLU A 122 -11.26 -13.63 -5.51
N SER A 123 -10.37 -14.54 -5.09
CA SER A 123 -10.56 -15.36 -3.89
C SER A 123 -9.28 -15.44 -3.08
N TYR A 124 -9.34 -14.99 -1.84
CA TYR A 124 -8.20 -14.94 -0.92
C TYR A 124 -8.50 -15.59 0.41
N GLN A 125 -7.52 -16.33 0.93
CA GLN A 125 -7.53 -16.92 2.26
C GLN A 125 -6.53 -16.17 3.14
N TYR A 126 -6.95 -15.77 4.34
CA TYR A 126 -6.08 -15.21 5.35
C TYR A 126 -5.07 -16.25 5.85
N LEU A 127 -3.80 -15.88 5.89
CA LEU A 127 -2.74 -16.71 6.43
C LEU A 127 -2.31 -16.26 7.83
N GLY A 128 -2.30 -14.96 8.09
CA GLY A 128 -1.86 -14.35 9.34
C GLY A 128 -1.14 -13.03 9.11
N ASN A 129 -0.50 -12.52 10.15
CA ASN A 129 0.34 -11.31 10.07
C ASN A 129 1.80 -11.70 9.85
N VAL A 130 2.48 -11.00 8.95
CA VAL A 130 3.91 -11.19 8.70
C VAL A 130 4.72 -10.57 9.83
N ASP A 131 5.52 -11.37 10.52
CA ASP A 131 6.52 -10.90 11.47
C ASP A 131 7.73 -10.32 10.70
N ILE A 132 7.96 -9.03 10.85
CA ILE A 132 9.10 -8.33 10.24
C ILE A 132 10.26 -8.10 11.21
N GLY A 133 10.15 -8.63 12.43
CA GLY A 133 11.09 -8.39 13.52
C GLY A 133 10.92 -7.01 14.17
N GLY A 134 11.06 -6.96 15.48
CA GLY A 134 10.92 -5.73 16.27
C GLY A 134 9.48 -5.45 16.71
N ASP A 135 9.31 -5.13 17.99
CA ASP A 135 7.98 -5.07 18.63
C ASP A 135 7.29 -3.70 18.53
N ASP A 136 7.97 -2.65 18.11
CA ASP A 136 7.45 -1.27 18.30
C ASP A 136 7.77 -0.38 17.11
N PHE A 137 7.17 -0.72 15.96
CA PHE A 137 7.41 0.01 14.71
C PHE A 137 6.16 0.79 14.25
N GLY A 138 5.64 1.65 15.16
CA GLY A 138 4.47 2.48 14.89
C GLY A 138 3.14 1.76 15.01
N PHE A 139 2.06 2.54 14.95
CA PHE A 139 0.71 2.03 15.21
C PHE A 139 -0.06 1.62 13.96
N MET A 140 0.36 2.03 12.77
CA MET A 140 -0.25 1.66 11.48
C MET A 140 0.83 1.63 10.40
N TRP A 141 0.78 0.61 9.53
CA TRP A 141 1.68 0.50 8.40
C TRP A 141 0.93 0.70 7.10
N GLU A 142 1.07 1.90 6.53
CA GLU A 142 0.38 2.31 5.31
C GLU A 142 1.20 2.01 4.06
N CYS A 143 0.49 1.88 2.94
CA CYS A 143 1.05 1.78 1.59
C CYS A 143 2.19 0.76 1.49
N PRO A 144 1.99 -0.50 1.93
CA PRO A 144 3.02 -1.52 1.74
C PRO A 144 3.29 -1.72 0.25
N ASN A 145 4.55 -1.91 -0.09
CA ASN A 145 5.01 -2.40 -1.37
C ASN A 145 5.95 -3.57 -1.12
N TYR A 146 5.74 -4.65 -1.82
CA TYR A 146 6.60 -5.83 -1.70
C TYR A 146 6.91 -6.40 -3.07
N TYR A 147 8.16 -6.76 -3.28
CA TYR A 147 8.60 -7.48 -4.47
C TYR A 147 9.81 -8.34 -4.18
N GLU A 148 10.01 -9.34 -5.02
CA GLU A 148 11.15 -10.24 -4.96
C GLU A 148 12.07 -10.00 -6.14
N GLN A 149 13.39 -10.03 -5.90
CA GLN A 149 14.42 -9.89 -6.90
C GLN A 149 15.71 -10.55 -6.43
N ASP A 150 16.30 -11.41 -7.26
CA ASP A 150 17.60 -12.06 -7.00
C ASP A 150 17.66 -12.73 -5.60
N ASP A 151 16.69 -13.56 -5.28
CA ASP A 151 16.53 -14.27 -3.99
C ASP A 151 16.37 -13.33 -2.77
N LYS A 152 16.02 -12.08 -2.99
CA LYS A 152 15.74 -11.11 -1.93
C LYS A 152 14.29 -10.66 -2.00
N GLY A 153 13.71 -10.47 -0.82
CA GLY A 153 12.48 -9.73 -0.61
C GLY A 153 12.82 -8.27 -0.29
N ILE A 154 12.11 -7.33 -0.90
CA ILE A 154 12.17 -5.91 -0.61
C ILE A 154 10.79 -5.47 -0.17
N LEU A 155 10.69 -5.00 1.06
CA LEU A 155 9.47 -4.46 1.66
C LEU A 155 9.67 -2.96 1.88
N ILE A 156 8.70 -2.16 1.43
CA ILE A 156 8.67 -0.71 1.63
C ILE A 156 7.30 -0.36 2.18
N PHE A 157 7.22 0.45 3.22
CA PHE A 157 5.95 0.90 3.78
C PHE A 157 6.12 2.22 4.54
N SER A 158 5.00 2.81 4.90
CA SER A 158 4.92 4.09 5.58
C SER A 158 4.39 3.89 7.01
N PRO A 159 5.26 3.65 8.01
CA PRO A 159 4.83 3.48 9.39
C PRO A 159 4.39 4.81 10.00
N GLN A 160 3.25 4.82 10.68
CA GLN A 160 2.76 5.96 11.43
C GLN A 160 3.16 5.85 12.90
N GLY A 161 3.59 6.98 13.47
CA GLY A 161 3.87 7.08 14.91
C GLY A 161 5.19 6.46 15.35
N VAL A 162 6.11 6.17 14.44
CA VAL A 162 7.46 5.71 14.80
C VAL A 162 8.24 6.86 15.43
N THR A 163 8.93 6.54 16.52
CA THR A 163 9.89 7.46 17.16
C THR A 163 11.27 6.84 17.16
N SER A 164 12.30 7.67 17.06
CA SER A 164 13.69 7.24 17.06
C SER A 164 14.55 8.09 17.98
N GLU A 165 15.44 7.46 18.72
CA GLU A 165 16.48 8.11 19.53
C GLU A 165 17.60 8.71 18.64
N SER A 166 17.71 8.28 17.38
CA SER A 166 18.65 8.84 16.42
C SER A 166 18.43 10.33 16.24
N LYS A 167 19.52 11.08 16.05
CA LYS A 167 19.45 12.52 15.79
C LYS A 167 18.79 12.87 14.47
N TYR A 168 18.87 12.00 13.48
CA TYR A 168 18.50 12.29 12.09
C TYR A 168 17.49 11.33 11.48
N ASP A 169 17.25 10.15 12.08
CA ASP A 169 16.36 9.15 11.51
C ASP A 169 14.96 9.24 12.10
N LEU A 170 13.94 9.04 11.27
CA LEU A 170 12.53 9.01 11.63
C LEU A 170 12.08 10.22 12.45
N LYS A 171 12.45 11.42 12.01
CA LYS A 171 12.08 12.68 12.66
C LYS A 171 10.80 13.31 12.13
N ASN A 172 10.26 12.74 11.06
CA ASN A 172 8.97 13.15 10.51
C ASN A 172 7.84 12.43 11.23
N VAL A 173 6.68 13.05 11.27
CA VAL A 173 5.45 12.40 11.77
C VAL A 173 5.07 11.23 10.88
N PHE A 174 5.33 11.36 9.59
CA PHE A 174 5.10 10.35 8.57
C PHE A 174 6.41 10.06 7.84
N SER A 175 6.91 8.87 8.00
CA SER A 175 8.15 8.42 7.40
C SER A 175 7.90 7.27 6.44
N VAL A 176 8.86 7.01 5.56
CA VAL A 176 8.87 5.84 4.70
C VAL A 176 10.13 5.05 4.98
N VAL A 177 9.97 3.76 5.15
CA VAL A 177 11.08 2.85 5.38
C VAL A 177 11.10 1.74 4.35
N TYR A 178 12.28 1.16 4.16
CA TYR A 178 12.42 -0.10 3.44
C TYR A 178 13.25 -1.10 4.22
N MET A 179 12.99 -2.36 3.96
CA MET A 179 13.72 -3.50 4.48
C MET A 179 14.14 -4.41 3.34
N VAL A 180 15.31 -5.00 3.45
CA VAL A 180 15.81 -6.00 2.50
C VAL A 180 16.09 -7.28 3.28
N GLY A 181 15.57 -8.39 2.79
CA GLY A 181 15.70 -9.67 3.46
C GLY A 181 15.61 -10.84 2.50
N LYS A 182 15.40 -12.02 3.02
CA LYS A 182 14.95 -13.16 2.22
C LYS A 182 13.50 -12.94 1.77
N PRO A 183 13.02 -13.63 0.74
CA PRO A 183 11.60 -13.65 0.44
C PRO A 183 10.75 -13.98 1.68
N ILE A 184 9.59 -13.32 1.84
CA ILE A 184 8.67 -13.61 2.95
C ILE A 184 8.39 -15.11 3.00
N ASP A 185 8.63 -15.74 4.16
CA ASP A 185 8.21 -17.11 4.39
C ASP A 185 6.69 -17.12 4.64
N THR A 186 5.94 -17.64 3.67
CA THR A 186 4.46 -17.68 3.74
C THR A 186 3.93 -18.81 4.58
N HIS A 187 4.78 -19.71 5.08
CA HIS A 187 4.42 -20.77 6.01
C HIS A 187 4.68 -20.35 7.46
N GLU A 188 5.88 -19.81 7.72
CA GLU A 188 6.25 -19.31 9.05
C GLU A 188 5.77 -17.88 9.30
N LEU A 189 5.20 -17.21 8.27
CA LEU A 189 4.71 -15.83 8.30
C LEU A 189 5.79 -14.85 8.80
N SER A 190 7.00 -14.97 8.28
CA SER A 190 8.14 -14.18 8.73
C SER A 190 8.90 -13.55 7.57
N PHE A 191 9.51 -12.40 7.83
CA PHE A 191 10.41 -11.72 6.92
C PHE A 191 11.78 -11.54 7.58
N ASP A 192 12.70 -12.50 7.31
CA ASP A 192 14.08 -12.46 7.78
C ASP A 192 14.86 -11.37 7.05
N ASN A 193 15.04 -10.23 7.70
CA ASN A 193 15.58 -9.01 7.12
C ASN A 193 16.71 -8.40 7.95
N SER A 194 17.43 -7.44 7.38
CA SER A 194 18.56 -6.75 8.00
C SER A 194 18.18 -5.52 8.84
N GLY A 195 16.90 -5.34 9.14
CA GLY A 195 16.36 -4.15 9.77
C GLY A 195 15.92 -3.11 8.74
N TYR A 196 15.34 -2.01 9.22
CA TYR A 196 14.81 -0.95 8.37
C TYR A 196 15.85 0.12 8.06
N ILE A 197 15.65 0.76 6.91
CA ILE A 197 16.36 1.97 6.51
C ILE A 197 15.30 3.00 6.11
N GLU A 198 15.42 4.22 6.61
CA GLU A 198 14.56 5.33 6.19
C GLU A 198 14.85 5.65 4.72
N LEU A 199 13.80 5.64 3.88
CA LEU A 199 13.95 5.77 2.43
C LEU A 199 14.30 7.19 2.01
N ASP A 200 13.71 8.19 2.66
CA ASP A 200 13.96 9.60 2.42
C ASP A 200 14.04 10.36 3.74
N LYS A 201 15.09 11.19 3.89
CA LYS A 201 15.33 11.98 5.10
C LYS A 201 14.82 13.42 5.00
N GLY A 202 14.10 13.75 3.94
CA GLY A 202 13.34 14.99 3.82
C GLY A 202 12.07 14.95 4.66
N PHE A 203 11.22 15.99 4.60
CA PHE A 203 10.03 16.06 5.48
C PHE A 203 8.71 15.76 4.83
N ASP A 204 8.66 15.46 3.57
CA ASP A 204 7.40 15.36 2.85
C ASP A 204 7.32 14.21 1.83
N PHE A 205 8.30 13.32 1.80
CA PHE A 205 8.26 12.10 1.01
C PHE A 205 7.39 11.06 1.72
N TYR A 206 6.27 10.65 1.08
CA TYR A 206 5.32 9.75 1.71
C TYR A 206 4.57 8.86 0.72
N ALA A 207 4.05 7.73 1.21
CA ALA A 207 3.14 6.83 0.52
C ALA A 207 3.62 6.42 -0.89
N PRO A 208 4.85 5.92 -1.05
CA PRO A 208 5.34 5.49 -2.35
C PRO A 208 4.52 4.34 -2.90
N GLN A 209 4.40 4.31 -4.24
CA GLN A 209 3.86 3.18 -4.99
C GLN A 209 4.87 2.76 -6.04
N ILE A 210 5.08 1.44 -6.16
CA ILE A 210 6.06 0.86 -7.07
C ILE A 210 5.35 -0.03 -8.08
N TYR A 211 5.75 0.07 -9.33
CA TYR A 211 5.30 -0.84 -10.37
C TYR A 211 6.46 -1.21 -11.31
N LEU A 212 6.30 -2.32 -12.01
CA LEU A 212 7.22 -2.79 -13.02
C LEU A 212 6.76 -2.30 -14.39
N ASP A 213 7.62 -1.60 -15.12
CA ASP A 213 7.30 -1.18 -16.50
C ASP A 213 7.60 -2.28 -17.52
N GLU A 214 7.18 -2.06 -18.77
CA GLU A 214 7.38 -3.01 -19.88
C GLU A 214 8.85 -3.31 -20.20
N GLN A 215 9.78 -2.48 -19.71
CA GLN A 215 11.23 -2.64 -19.88
C GLN A 215 11.88 -3.34 -18.69
N GLY A 216 11.08 -3.81 -17.72
CA GLY A 216 11.56 -4.47 -16.52
C GLY A 216 12.14 -3.52 -15.48
N ARG A 217 11.89 -2.20 -15.60
CA ARG A 217 12.34 -1.23 -14.61
C ARG A 217 11.29 -1.07 -13.53
N ARG A 218 11.72 -0.99 -12.28
CA ARG A 218 10.86 -0.62 -11.17
C ARG A 218 10.79 0.89 -11.07
N ILE A 219 9.59 1.41 -11.23
CA ILE A 219 9.30 2.83 -11.17
C ILE A 219 8.59 3.12 -9.86
N MET A 220 9.03 4.15 -9.15
CA MET A 220 8.44 4.58 -7.90
C MET A 220 7.81 5.97 -8.07
N TYR A 221 6.57 6.13 -7.60
CA TYR A 221 5.94 7.41 -7.37
C TYR A 221 5.69 7.62 -5.89
N ALA A 222 5.88 8.82 -5.41
CA ALA A 222 5.60 9.18 -4.03
C ALA A 222 5.02 10.58 -3.95
N TRP A 223 4.36 10.88 -2.86
CA TRP A 223 3.90 12.22 -2.54
C TRP A 223 5.06 13.03 -1.98
N LEU A 224 5.23 14.24 -2.50
CA LEU A 224 6.07 15.29 -1.93
C LEU A 224 5.13 16.38 -1.42
N VAL A 225 4.48 16.12 -0.30
CA VAL A 225 3.45 16.98 0.30
C VAL A 225 3.74 17.14 1.77
N ILE A 226 3.80 18.38 2.23
CA ILE A 226 3.88 18.68 3.67
C ILE A 226 2.54 18.32 4.31
N LEU A 227 2.46 17.14 4.91
CA LEU A 227 1.22 16.57 5.47
C LEU A 227 0.74 17.27 6.74
N LYS A 228 1.62 17.93 7.49
CA LYS A 228 1.25 18.84 8.60
C LYS A 228 2.36 19.87 8.86
N VAL A 229 2.24 21.04 8.34
CA VAL A 229 2.82 22.22 8.96
C VAL A 229 1.77 22.82 9.88
N ARG A 230 1.96 22.78 11.20
CA ARG A 230 1.27 23.71 12.10
C ARG A 230 1.65 25.10 11.61
N THR A 231 0.67 25.75 11.04
CA THR A 231 0.69 27.06 10.44
C THR A 231 1.63 28.06 11.13
N GLN A 232 2.81 28.22 10.59
CA GLN A 232 3.37 29.54 10.34
C GLN A 232 3.55 29.63 8.85
N ARG A 233 2.99 30.66 8.23
CA ARG A 233 2.93 30.86 6.78
C ARG A 233 4.33 30.76 6.16
N ILE A 234 4.67 29.61 5.63
CA ILE A 234 5.78 29.49 4.70
C ILE A 234 5.20 29.79 3.32
N LYS A 235 5.53 30.95 2.77
CA LYS A 235 5.34 31.21 1.35
C LYS A 235 6.31 30.29 0.61
N ILE A 236 5.79 29.24 0.01
CA ILE A 236 6.55 28.48 -0.97
C ILE A 236 6.68 29.36 -2.21
N ILE A 237 7.86 29.92 -2.40
CA ILE A 237 8.25 30.53 -3.66
C ILE A 237 9.02 29.46 -4.42
N GLY A 238 8.29 28.67 -5.19
CA GLY A 238 8.82 27.74 -6.17
C GLY A 238 7.80 27.59 -7.29
N ARG A 239 8.12 28.15 -8.44
CA ARG A 239 7.46 27.75 -9.68
C ARG A 239 8.18 26.50 -10.17
N ILE A 240 7.43 25.43 -10.38
CA ILE A 240 7.79 24.35 -11.30
C ILE A 240 7.38 24.78 -12.69
#